data_3c580c1770d355c916f78481bdbb095f
#
_entry.id   3c580c1770d355c916f78481bdbb095f
#
_cell.length_a   1.000
_cell.length_b   1.000
_cell.length_c   1.000
_cell.angle_alpha   90.00
_cell.angle_beta   90.00
_cell.angle_gamma   90.00
#
_symmetry.space_group_name_H-M   'P 1'
#
loop_
_entity.id
_entity.type
_entity.pdbx_description
1 polymer ?
#
loop_
_entity_poly.entity_id
_entity_poly.type
_entity_poly.pdbx_seq_one_letter_code
_entity_poly.pdbx_strand_id
1 'polypeptide(L)'
;MMTRTQQEAERAPGPQPLHVSLVALPEAALSTLSGIFDVMNAFSIVPPDGGITKTPPFHVEIVGERAGPLTLASRVPIVVQRPVAEIDRTDIVIVPSVVLGSEGWEKRRYPALVEWCRRMHAKGALICSACSGIFLLAETGLFDGADATVHFGYAQTFRDAYPQVPIHPEQVLVVAGQRDELITSGASMTWHDLVLYLIARHAGATAAQTVARYFALQWHQDGLAPYMVFEGRRDHRDQAIQTAQDWLAAHYSVANPLEEMVKQAGLTERTFKRRFTQATGMSPIAYVQRLRIEEAKRRLERTEASVDEISWQVGYEESAFFRRLFRRITGLAPGNYRRRFQVPAYARRPANSK
;
A
#
# COMPACT_ATOMS: atom_id res chain seq x y z
N MET A 1 -57.27 -27.87 0.89
CA MET A 1 -56.31 -28.68 1.66
C MET A 1 -55.16 -29.02 0.69
N MET A 2 -54.22 -28.11 0.50
CA MET A 2 -53.06 -28.29 -0.40
C MET A 2 -52.02 -29.09 0.38
N THR A 3 -51.55 -30.14 -0.25
CA THR A 3 -50.65 -31.13 0.32
C THR A 3 -49.26 -30.54 0.57
N ARG A 4 -48.68 -30.87 1.73
CA ARG A 4 -47.34 -30.45 2.23
C ARG A 4 -46.18 -30.72 1.25
N THR A 5 -46.43 -31.43 0.16
CA THR A 5 -45.49 -31.88 -0.86
C THR A 5 -45.22 -30.84 -1.97
N GLN A 6 -45.98 -29.73 -2.02
CA GLN A 6 -45.79 -28.65 -3.01
C GLN A 6 -45.05 -27.44 -2.49
N GLN A 7 -44.63 -27.40 -1.21
CA GLN A 7 -43.84 -26.31 -0.61
C GLN A 7 -42.33 -26.60 -0.55
N GLU A 8 -41.90 -27.81 -0.93
CA GLU A 8 -40.47 -28.18 -1.08
C GLU A 8 -39.94 -28.01 -2.49
N ALA A 9 -40.78 -27.52 -3.41
CA ALA A 9 -40.34 -27.21 -4.77
C ALA A 9 -39.46 -25.96 -4.78
N GLU A 10 -38.17 -26.19 -4.98
CA GLU A 10 -37.22 -25.29 -5.63
C GLU A 10 -36.97 -23.94 -4.93
N ARG A 11 -36.34 -23.97 -3.76
CA ARG A 11 -35.34 -22.94 -3.46
C ARG A 11 -34.15 -23.24 -4.37
N ALA A 12 -34.04 -22.49 -5.49
CA ALA A 12 -32.80 -22.47 -6.26
C ALA A 12 -31.64 -22.34 -5.27
N PRO A 13 -30.57 -23.14 -5.39
CA PRO A 13 -29.43 -23.02 -4.51
C PRO A 13 -28.96 -21.56 -4.60
N GLY A 14 -28.88 -20.90 -3.44
CA GLY A 14 -28.34 -19.53 -3.39
C GLY A 14 -26.97 -19.48 -4.07
N PRO A 15 -26.52 -18.31 -4.52
CA PRO A 15 -25.22 -18.22 -5.18
C PRO A 15 -24.14 -18.88 -4.31
N GLN A 16 -23.37 -19.79 -4.92
CA GLN A 16 -22.28 -20.48 -4.21
C GLN A 16 -21.24 -19.45 -3.77
N PRO A 17 -20.67 -19.58 -2.56
CA PRO A 17 -19.59 -18.74 -2.11
C PRO A 17 -18.42 -18.76 -3.10
N LEU A 18 -17.85 -17.59 -3.39
CA LEU A 18 -16.63 -17.51 -4.19
C LEU A 18 -15.47 -18.13 -3.41
N HIS A 19 -14.72 -19.00 -4.09
CA HIS A 19 -13.52 -19.60 -3.52
C HIS A 19 -12.36 -18.62 -3.55
N VAL A 20 -11.78 -18.33 -2.38
CA VAL A 20 -10.64 -17.42 -2.20
C VAL A 20 -9.44 -18.21 -1.74
N SER A 21 -8.42 -18.26 -2.55
CA SER A 21 -7.12 -18.86 -2.22
C SER A 21 -6.19 -17.76 -1.66
N LEU A 22 -6.01 -17.76 -0.33
CA LEU A 22 -5.08 -16.87 0.35
C LEU A 22 -3.71 -17.57 0.44
N VAL A 23 -2.73 -17.07 -0.32
CA VAL A 23 -1.43 -17.71 -0.49
C VAL A 23 -0.57 -17.52 0.76
N ALA A 24 -0.08 -18.61 1.33
CA ALA A 24 0.87 -18.61 2.41
C ALA A 24 2.24 -19.07 1.93
N LEU A 25 3.27 -18.29 2.30
CA LEU A 25 4.68 -18.61 2.10
C LEU A 25 5.46 -18.18 3.35
N PRO A 26 6.68 -18.69 3.58
CA PRO A 26 7.44 -18.40 4.80
C PRO A 26 7.60 -16.92 5.09
N GLU A 27 7.75 -16.09 4.07
CA GLU A 27 7.91 -14.63 4.20
C GLU A 27 6.59 -13.89 4.40
N ALA A 28 5.44 -14.56 4.39
CA ALA A 28 4.16 -13.86 4.56
C ALA A 28 4.09 -13.14 5.92
N ALA A 29 3.64 -11.89 5.88
CA ALA A 29 3.40 -11.11 7.09
C ALA A 29 2.12 -11.60 7.77
N LEU A 30 2.25 -12.08 9.00
CA LEU A 30 1.14 -12.66 9.77
C LEU A 30 -0.07 -11.72 9.86
N SER A 31 0.16 -10.44 10.15
CA SER A 31 -0.93 -9.45 10.29
C SER A 31 -1.75 -9.28 9.02
N THR A 32 -1.10 -9.35 7.85
CA THR A 32 -1.80 -9.25 6.56
C THR A 32 -2.53 -10.54 6.24
N LEU A 33 -1.88 -11.69 6.43
CA LEU A 33 -2.49 -13.00 6.14
C LEU A 33 -3.69 -13.25 7.05
N SER A 34 -3.52 -13.12 8.38
CA SER A 34 -4.62 -13.36 9.32
C SER A 34 -5.72 -12.29 9.21
N GLY A 35 -5.36 -11.02 9.00
CA GLY A 35 -6.34 -9.95 8.86
C GLY A 35 -7.24 -10.14 7.64
N ILE A 36 -6.69 -10.51 6.48
CA ILE A 36 -7.47 -10.86 5.29
C ILE A 36 -8.39 -12.05 5.58
N PHE A 37 -7.84 -13.10 6.17
CA PHE A 37 -8.60 -14.32 6.50
C PHE A 37 -9.77 -14.00 7.43
N ASP A 38 -9.53 -13.29 8.54
CA ASP A 38 -10.55 -12.97 9.54
C ASP A 38 -11.66 -12.07 8.96
N VAL A 39 -11.29 -11.00 8.25
CA VAL A 39 -12.28 -10.05 7.72
C VAL A 39 -13.11 -10.65 6.59
N MET A 40 -12.54 -11.47 5.72
CA MET A 40 -13.29 -12.14 4.65
C MET A 40 -14.21 -13.25 5.19
N ASN A 41 -13.90 -13.84 6.33
CA ASN A 41 -14.77 -14.82 7.03
C ASN A 41 -15.76 -14.18 8.00
N ALA A 42 -15.78 -12.85 8.14
CA ALA A 42 -16.57 -12.12 9.10
C ALA A 42 -18.10 -12.31 8.95
N PHE A 43 -18.56 -12.71 7.78
CA PHE A 43 -19.99 -12.90 7.49
C PHE A 43 -20.68 -13.91 8.40
N SER A 44 -19.93 -14.78 9.07
CA SER A 44 -20.45 -15.73 10.06
C SER A 44 -20.67 -15.11 11.45
N ILE A 45 -20.02 -13.98 11.74
CA ILE A 45 -20.01 -13.34 13.08
C ILE A 45 -20.62 -11.94 13.08
N VAL A 46 -20.66 -11.27 11.92
CA VAL A 46 -21.27 -9.94 11.78
C VAL A 46 -22.80 -10.10 11.77
N PRO A 47 -23.55 -9.36 12.60
CA PRO A 47 -25.00 -9.45 12.64
C PRO A 47 -25.64 -9.22 11.28
N PRO A 48 -26.71 -9.95 10.91
CA PRO A 48 -27.37 -9.84 9.60
C PRO A 48 -28.12 -8.52 9.36
N ASP A 49 -28.14 -7.64 10.35
CA ASP A 49 -28.77 -6.33 10.25
C ASP A 49 -27.99 -5.42 9.32
N GLY A 50 -28.49 -5.19 8.12
CA GLY A 50 -27.88 -4.26 7.17
C GLY A 50 -27.47 -4.86 5.82
N GLY A 51 -28.12 -5.94 5.39
CA GLY A 51 -27.95 -6.48 4.02
C GLY A 51 -26.85 -7.54 3.87
N ILE A 52 -26.36 -8.09 5.00
CA ILE A 52 -25.50 -9.27 4.98
C ILE A 52 -26.38 -10.50 4.71
N THR A 53 -26.03 -11.25 3.68
CA THR A 53 -26.71 -12.50 3.32
C THR A 53 -26.45 -13.59 4.36
N LYS A 54 -27.43 -14.45 4.61
CA LYS A 54 -27.27 -15.62 5.52
C LYS A 54 -26.17 -16.59 5.02
N THR A 55 -25.89 -16.59 3.73
CA THR A 55 -24.82 -17.40 3.13
C THR A 55 -23.58 -16.53 2.97
N PRO A 56 -22.43 -16.92 3.54
CA PRO A 56 -21.18 -16.20 3.35
C PRO A 56 -20.86 -16.07 1.86
N PRO A 57 -20.49 -14.88 1.36
CA PRO A 57 -20.16 -14.67 -0.06
C PRO A 57 -18.80 -15.27 -0.46
N PHE A 58 -17.97 -15.61 0.51
CA PHE A 58 -16.62 -16.12 0.30
C PHE A 58 -16.40 -17.42 1.10
N HIS A 59 -15.64 -18.32 0.50
CA HIS A 59 -15.00 -19.46 1.15
C HIS A 59 -13.50 -19.27 1.04
N VAL A 60 -12.85 -18.92 2.15
CA VAL A 60 -11.42 -18.56 2.18
C VAL A 60 -10.61 -19.73 2.69
N GLU A 61 -9.63 -20.15 1.89
CA GLU A 61 -8.64 -21.17 2.25
C GLU A 61 -7.23 -20.59 2.27
N ILE A 62 -6.45 -20.93 3.30
CA ILE A 62 -5.00 -20.69 3.33
C ILE A 62 -4.32 -21.78 2.52
N VAL A 63 -3.71 -21.39 1.40
CA VAL A 63 -3.11 -22.32 0.44
C VAL A 63 -1.60 -22.07 0.30
N GLY A 64 -0.85 -23.09 -0.10
CA GLY A 64 0.60 -22.95 -0.28
C GLY A 64 1.17 -24.10 -1.12
N GLU A 65 2.49 -24.21 -1.22
CA GLU A 65 3.11 -25.30 -1.99
C GLU A 65 2.86 -26.69 -1.37
N ARG A 66 2.72 -26.75 -0.03
CA ARG A 66 2.45 -28.00 0.70
C ARG A 66 1.42 -27.73 1.79
N ALA A 67 0.56 -28.70 2.05
CA ALA A 67 -0.35 -28.64 3.19
C ALA A 67 0.39 -28.93 4.51
N GLY A 68 -0.18 -28.46 5.63
CA GLY A 68 0.37 -28.70 6.97
C GLY A 68 1.03 -27.47 7.59
N PRO A 69 1.85 -27.65 8.64
CA PRO A 69 2.44 -26.56 9.37
C PRO A 69 3.45 -25.79 8.53
N LEU A 70 3.35 -24.45 8.58
CA LEU A 70 4.27 -23.50 7.96
C LEU A 70 4.67 -22.47 9.00
N THR A 71 5.96 -22.28 9.25
CA THR A 71 6.46 -21.23 10.12
C THR A 71 6.72 -19.96 9.31
N LEU A 72 6.05 -18.87 9.67
CA LEU A 72 6.22 -17.57 9.03
C LEU A 72 7.51 -16.86 9.51
N ALA A 73 7.91 -15.80 8.80
CA ALA A 73 9.05 -14.96 9.16
C ALA A 73 8.93 -14.37 10.59
N SER A 74 7.71 -14.15 11.07
CA SER A 74 7.41 -13.78 12.46
C SER A 74 7.64 -14.89 13.50
N ARG A 75 8.08 -16.08 13.07
CA ARG A 75 8.24 -17.30 13.88
C ARG A 75 6.92 -17.88 14.43
N VAL A 76 5.79 -17.42 13.91
CA VAL A 76 4.48 -17.97 14.28
C VAL A 76 4.14 -19.10 13.31
N PRO A 77 3.81 -20.31 13.80
CA PRO A 77 3.33 -21.38 12.96
C PRO A 77 1.88 -21.12 12.54
N ILE A 78 1.58 -21.41 11.29
CA ILE A 78 0.22 -21.46 10.73
C ILE A 78 0.00 -22.81 10.08
N VAL A 79 -1.24 -23.13 9.71
CA VAL A 79 -1.56 -24.31 8.96
C VAL A 79 -1.97 -23.94 7.54
N VAL A 80 -1.24 -24.42 6.56
CA VAL A 80 -1.67 -24.43 5.15
C VAL A 80 -2.70 -25.52 4.99
N GLN A 81 -3.92 -25.15 4.61
CA GLN A 81 -5.07 -26.05 4.56
C GLN A 81 -5.03 -26.97 3.34
N ARG A 82 -4.57 -26.43 2.19
CA ARG A 82 -4.52 -27.19 0.94
C ARG A 82 -3.31 -26.81 0.09
N PRO A 83 -2.63 -27.76 -0.57
CA PRO A 83 -1.57 -27.44 -1.50
C PRO A 83 -2.14 -26.91 -2.81
N VAL A 84 -1.48 -25.94 -3.43
CA VAL A 84 -1.93 -25.34 -4.71
C VAL A 84 -1.98 -26.36 -5.86
N ALA A 85 -1.23 -27.44 -5.76
CA ALA A 85 -1.26 -28.53 -6.74
C ALA A 85 -2.61 -29.26 -6.81
N GLU A 86 -3.39 -29.22 -5.73
CA GLU A 86 -4.72 -29.85 -5.63
C GLU A 86 -5.86 -28.85 -5.96
N ILE A 87 -5.52 -27.60 -6.30
CA ILE A 87 -6.52 -26.58 -6.62
C ILE A 87 -6.56 -26.36 -8.13
N ASP A 88 -7.58 -26.93 -8.74
CA ASP A 88 -7.79 -26.81 -10.19
C ASP A 88 -8.50 -25.50 -10.58
N ARG A 89 -9.26 -24.92 -9.67
CA ARG A 89 -9.98 -23.66 -9.87
C ARG A 89 -10.15 -22.90 -8.57
N THR A 90 -9.99 -21.59 -8.64
CA THR A 90 -10.35 -20.63 -7.60
C THR A 90 -10.89 -19.38 -8.27
N ASP A 91 -11.71 -18.59 -7.57
CA ASP A 91 -12.27 -17.35 -8.12
C ASP A 91 -11.38 -16.14 -7.81
N ILE A 92 -10.68 -16.17 -6.69
CA ILE A 92 -9.80 -15.09 -6.24
C ILE A 92 -8.51 -15.69 -5.67
N VAL A 93 -7.37 -15.22 -6.13
CA VAL A 93 -6.05 -15.47 -5.54
C VAL A 93 -5.61 -14.19 -4.83
N ILE A 94 -5.22 -14.30 -3.56
CA ILE A 94 -4.65 -13.17 -2.81
C ILE A 94 -3.27 -13.55 -2.30
N VAL A 95 -2.25 -12.78 -2.69
CA VAL A 95 -0.90 -12.87 -2.13
C VAL A 95 -0.76 -11.78 -1.06
N PRO A 96 -0.62 -12.13 0.22
CA PRO A 96 -0.47 -11.18 1.32
C PRO A 96 0.89 -10.46 1.23
N SER A 97 1.11 -9.48 2.11
CA SER A 97 2.43 -8.85 2.24
C SER A 97 3.49 -9.88 2.55
N VAL A 98 4.66 -9.72 1.93
CA VAL A 98 5.84 -10.54 2.21
C VAL A 98 6.93 -9.68 2.86
N VAL A 99 7.63 -10.21 3.83
CA VAL A 99 8.78 -9.57 4.47
C VAL A 99 9.99 -9.81 3.56
N LEU A 100 10.51 -8.72 2.99
CA LEU A 100 11.73 -8.78 2.20
C LEU A 100 12.94 -8.84 3.13
N GLY A 101 13.87 -9.75 2.87
CA GLY A 101 15.15 -9.80 3.57
C GLY A 101 16.08 -8.65 3.17
N SER A 102 17.29 -8.60 3.77
CA SER A 102 18.32 -7.62 3.42
C SER A 102 18.74 -7.66 1.95
N GLU A 103 18.69 -8.81 1.34
CA GLU A 103 19.00 -9.04 -0.08
C GLU A 103 17.83 -8.73 -1.02
N GLY A 104 16.68 -8.30 -0.47
CA GLY A 104 15.47 -8.04 -1.23
C GLY A 104 14.65 -9.31 -1.53
N TRP A 105 13.98 -9.31 -2.69
CA TRP A 105 13.19 -10.44 -3.18
C TRP A 105 14.04 -11.39 -4.02
N GLU A 106 14.10 -12.66 -3.62
CA GLU A 106 14.77 -13.72 -4.39
C GLU A 106 13.85 -14.24 -5.51
N LYS A 107 14.16 -13.85 -6.74
CA LYS A 107 13.41 -14.31 -7.92
C LYS A 107 13.51 -15.83 -8.11
N ARG A 108 12.45 -16.41 -8.66
CA ARG A 108 12.34 -17.84 -8.97
C ARG A 108 12.39 -18.80 -7.76
N ARG A 109 12.16 -18.25 -6.57
CA ARG A 109 12.12 -19.05 -5.35
C ARG A 109 10.87 -19.93 -5.27
N TYR A 110 9.75 -19.48 -5.82
CA TYR A 110 8.44 -20.12 -5.78
C TYR A 110 7.87 -20.41 -7.18
N PRO A 111 8.55 -21.20 -8.02
CA PRO A 111 8.11 -21.41 -9.42
C PRO A 111 6.76 -22.11 -9.52
N ALA A 112 6.45 -23.01 -8.58
CA ALA A 112 5.18 -23.72 -8.56
C ALA A 112 4.00 -22.78 -8.25
N LEU A 113 4.17 -21.82 -7.31
CA LEU A 113 3.15 -20.81 -7.01
C LEU A 113 2.96 -19.85 -8.19
N VAL A 114 4.05 -19.40 -8.81
CA VAL A 114 4.00 -18.52 -9.99
C VAL A 114 3.22 -19.16 -11.12
N GLU A 115 3.53 -20.41 -11.46
CA GLU A 115 2.84 -21.12 -12.51
C GLU A 115 1.38 -21.42 -12.17
N TRP A 116 1.10 -21.73 -10.92
CA TRP A 116 -0.28 -21.92 -10.46
C TRP A 116 -1.08 -20.60 -10.56
N CYS A 117 -0.54 -19.46 -10.18
CA CYS A 117 -1.19 -18.16 -10.36
C CYS A 117 -1.54 -17.89 -11.83
N ARG A 118 -0.61 -18.18 -12.77
CA ARG A 118 -0.89 -18.08 -14.22
C ARG A 118 -2.07 -18.94 -14.65
N ARG A 119 -2.09 -20.21 -14.22
CA ARG A 119 -3.18 -21.12 -14.53
C ARG A 119 -4.52 -20.64 -13.98
N MET A 120 -4.55 -20.14 -12.74
CA MET A 120 -5.78 -19.61 -12.14
C MET A 120 -6.27 -18.37 -12.87
N HIS A 121 -5.38 -17.44 -13.23
CA HIS A 121 -5.72 -16.29 -14.07
C HIS A 121 -6.30 -16.71 -15.42
N ALA A 122 -5.70 -17.67 -16.11
CA ALA A 122 -6.19 -18.20 -17.38
C ALA A 122 -7.59 -18.83 -17.26
N LYS A 123 -7.94 -19.36 -16.07
CA LYS A 123 -9.28 -19.90 -15.74
C LYS A 123 -10.26 -18.81 -15.24
N GLY A 124 -9.87 -17.55 -15.24
CA GLY A 124 -10.73 -16.40 -14.93
C GLY A 124 -10.63 -15.88 -13.50
N ALA A 125 -9.71 -16.37 -12.69
CA ALA A 125 -9.52 -15.86 -11.32
C ALA A 125 -9.05 -14.40 -11.29
N LEU A 126 -9.51 -13.65 -10.28
CA LEU A 126 -8.92 -12.39 -9.90
C LEU A 126 -7.54 -12.65 -9.24
N ILE A 127 -6.55 -11.86 -9.60
CA ILE A 127 -5.19 -11.95 -9.06
C ILE A 127 -4.91 -10.70 -8.24
N CYS A 128 -4.83 -10.89 -6.92
CA CYS A 128 -4.75 -9.79 -5.97
C CYS A 128 -3.46 -9.85 -5.16
N SER A 129 -2.89 -8.71 -4.83
CA SER A 129 -1.79 -8.60 -3.87
C SER A 129 -2.01 -7.51 -2.83
N ALA A 130 -1.50 -7.74 -1.64
CA ALA A 130 -1.35 -6.72 -0.62
C ALA A 130 0.12 -6.34 -0.48
N CYS A 131 0.41 -5.03 -0.55
CA CYS A 131 1.73 -4.45 -0.27
C CYS A 131 2.85 -5.07 -1.14
N SER A 132 3.78 -5.77 -0.50
CA SER A 132 4.91 -6.46 -1.14
C SER A 132 4.57 -7.81 -1.77
N GLY A 133 3.35 -8.32 -1.61
CA GLY A 133 2.92 -9.57 -2.27
C GLY A 133 3.02 -9.52 -3.80
N ILE A 134 3.01 -8.33 -4.38
CA ILE A 134 3.19 -8.13 -5.82
C ILE A 134 4.56 -8.63 -6.33
N PHE A 135 5.59 -8.73 -5.49
CA PHE A 135 6.89 -9.27 -5.92
C PHE A 135 6.76 -10.70 -6.45
N LEU A 136 5.96 -11.55 -5.81
CA LEU A 136 5.65 -12.89 -6.31
C LEU A 136 4.84 -12.82 -7.61
N LEU A 137 3.81 -11.96 -7.66
CA LEU A 137 2.92 -11.88 -8.81
C LEU A 137 3.59 -11.26 -10.04
N ALA A 138 4.56 -10.37 -9.88
CA ALA A 138 5.33 -9.80 -10.99
C ALA A 138 6.12 -10.88 -11.76
N GLU A 139 6.52 -11.99 -11.09
CA GLU A 139 7.17 -13.12 -11.75
C GLU A 139 6.25 -13.90 -12.71
N THR A 140 4.94 -13.71 -12.58
CA THR A 140 3.98 -14.32 -13.52
C THR A 140 4.01 -13.67 -14.91
N GLY A 141 4.51 -12.44 -15.05
CA GLY A 141 4.42 -11.64 -16.26
C GLY A 141 3.02 -11.07 -16.53
N LEU A 142 2.02 -11.35 -15.69
CA LEU A 142 0.64 -10.85 -15.87
C LEU A 142 0.54 -9.34 -15.69
N PHE A 143 1.47 -8.75 -14.95
CA PHE A 143 1.52 -7.31 -14.66
C PHE A 143 2.39 -6.52 -15.64
N ASP A 144 3.01 -7.15 -16.65
CA ASP A 144 3.83 -6.46 -17.64
C ASP A 144 2.98 -5.47 -18.44
N GLY A 145 3.30 -4.18 -18.32
CA GLY A 145 2.54 -3.08 -18.92
C GLY A 145 1.22 -2.74 -18.23
N ALA A 146 0.83 -3.45 -17.17
CA ALA A 146 -0.37 -3.15 -16.37
C ALA A 146 0.00 -2.29 -15.15
N ASP A 147 -0.82 -1.28 -14.85
CA ASP A 147 -0.64 -0.44 -13.67
C ASP A 147 -0.78 -1.25 -12.38
N ALA A 148 0.06 -0.94 -11.39
CA ALA A 148 0.05 -1.59 -10.11
C ALA A 148 0.45 -0.63 -8.98
N THR A 149 0.28 -1.03 -7.73
CA THR A 149 0.88 -0.36 -6.59
C THR A 149 1.66 -1.33 -5.73
N VAL A 150 2.63 -0.82 -5.01
CA VAL A 150 3.49 -1.54 -4.07
C VAL A 150 3.73 -0.66 -2.85
N HIS A 151 4.19 -1.23 -1.74
CA HIS A 151 4.60 -0.44 -0.60
C HIS A 151 5.64 0.62 -1.02
N PHE A 152 5.37 1.88 -0.69
CA PHE A 152 6.22 3.02 -1.12
C PHE A 152 7.69 2.85 -0.72
N GLY A 153 7.98 2.21 0.43
CA GLY A 153 9.35 1.91 0.86
C GLY A 153 10.08 0.89 -0.03
N TYR A 154 9.37 0.11 -0.84
CA TYR A 154 9.95 -0.84 -1.78
C TYR A 154 9.84 -0.40 -3.25
N ALA A 155 9.32 0.80 -3.49
CA ALA A 155 9.03 1.26 -4.85
C ALA A 155 10.26 1.27 -5.76
N GLN A 156 11.42 1.69 -5.25
CA GLN A 156 12.66 1.70 -6.05
C GLN A 156 13.15 0.28 -6.29
N THR A 157 13.23 -0.55 -5.27
CA THR A 157 13.63 -1.97 -5.38
C THR A 157 12.74 -2.72 -6.38
N PHE A 158 11.43 -2.43 -6.37
CA PHE A 158 10.50 -3.04 -7.30
C PHE A 158 10.74 -2.58 -8.76
N ARG A 159 10.93 -1.27 -9.00
CA ARG A 159 11.24 -0.73 -10.33
C ARG A 159 12.52 -1.32 -10.91
N ASP A 160 13.54 -1.50 -10.07
CA ASP A 160 14.82 -2.07 -10.51
C ASP A 160 14.66 -3.57 -10.84
N ALA A 161 13.81 -4.28 -10.10
CA ALA A 161 13.56 -5.70 -10.32
C ALA A 161 12.60 -5.99 -11.48
N TYR A 162 11.56 -5.15 -11.67
CA TYR A 162 10.48 -5.33 -12.63
C TYR A 162 10.15 -4.04 -13.38
N PRO A 163 11.09 -3.52 -14.21
CA PRO A 163 10.93 -2.23 -14.89
C PRO A 163 9.77 -2.19 -15.90
N GLN A 164 9.24 -3.34 -16.30
CA GLN A 164 8.10 -3.47 -17.20
C GLN A 164 6.75 -3.24 -16.52
N VAL A 165 6.69 -3.20 -15.18
CA VAL A 165 5.46 -2.98 -14.42
C VAL A 165 5.40 -1.51 -13.97
N PRO A 166 4.49 -0.68 -14.53
CA PRO A 166 4.30 0.70 -14.08
C PRO A 166 3.67 0.71 -12.69
N ILE A 167 4.33 1.37 -11.72
CA ILE A 167 3.83 1.40 -10.34
C ILE A 167 3.52 2.81 -9.85
N HIS A 168 2.44 2.91 -9.06
CA HIS A 168 1.88 4.11 -8.46
C HIS A 168 1.86 3.96 -6.92
N PRO A 169 3.01 4.09 -6.23
CA PRO A 169 3.11 3.82 -4.79
C PRO A 169 2.33 4.78 -3.90
N GLU A 170 1.85 5.90 -4.45
CA GLU A 170 0.95 6.84 -3.79
C GLU A 170 -0.52 6.41 -3.77
N GLN A 171 -0.89 5.42 -4.59
CA GLN A 171 -2.24 4.89 -4.65
C GLN A 171 -2.45 3.77 -3.62
N VAL A 172 -3.62 3.80 -2.97
CA VAL A 172 -4.03 2.78 -2.01
C VAL A 172 -4.33 1.46 -2.68
N LEU A 173 -5.08 1.52 -3.77
CA LEU A 173 -5.53 0.38 -4.56
C LEU A 173 -5.42 0.72 -6.04
N VAL A 174 -4.90 -0.22 -6.82
CA VAL A 174 -4.90 -0.14 -8.28
C VAL A 174 -5.62 -1.36 -8.83
N VAL A 175 -6.56 -1.11 -9.71
CA VAL A 175 -7.34 -2.12 -10.44
C VAL A 175 -6.95 -2.01 -11.91
N ALA A 176 -6.47 -3.10 -12.49
CA ALA A 176 -5.95 -3.17 -13.83
C ALA A 176 -6.36 -4.48 -14.53
N GLY A 177 -5.90 -4.65 -15.77
CA GLY A 177 -6.30 -5.77 -16.61
C GLY A 177 -7.56 -5.44 -17.42
N GLN A 178 -7.81 -6.24 -18.47
CA GLN A 178 -8.95 -6.00 -19.39
C GLN A 178 -10.32 -6.26 -18.76
N ARG A 179 -10.35 -7.04 -17.65
CA ARG A 179 -11.55 -7.45 -16.91
C ARG A 179 -11.54 -6.94 -15.48
N ASP A 180 -10.65 -5.97 -15.14
CA ASP A 180 -10.38 -5.54 -13.76
C ASP A 180 -9.97 -6.70 -12.85
N GLU A 181 -9.17 -7.63 -13.38
CA GLU A 181 -8.78 -8.85 -12.69
C GLU A 181 -7.44 -8.77 -11.96
N LEU A 182 -6.63 -7.74 -12.21
CA LEU A 182 -5.35 -7.50 -11.55
C LEU A 182 -5.52 -6.40 -10.50
N ILE A 183 -5.45 -6.78 -9.22
CA ILE A 183 -5.78 -5.84 -8.14
C ILE A 183 -4.63 -5.81 -7.14
N THR A 184 -4.09 -4.62 -6.90
CA THR A 184 -2.97 -4.44 -5.97
C THR A 184 -3.28 -3.38 -4.93
N SER A 185 -2.90 -3.60 -3.68
CA SER A 185 -2.96 -2.58 -2.63
C SER A 185 -1.55 -2.21 -2.13
N GLY A 186 -1.35 -0.95 -1.77
CA GLY A 186 -0.05 -0.32 -1.58
C GLY A 186 0.64 -0.66 -0.25
N ALA A 187 0.36 0.07 0.83
CA ALA A 187 1.04 -0.07 2.12
C ALA A 187 0.61 -1.34 2.89
N SER A 188 1.36 -1.67 3.94
CA SER A 188 1.13 -2.92 4.71
C SER A 188 -0.28 -3.05 5.27
N MET A 189 -0.88 -1.94 5.74
CA MET A 189 -2.24 -1.97 6.31
C MET A 189 -3.34 -1.67 5.30
N THR A 190 -3.04 -1.42 4.02
CA THR A 190 -4.06 -1.26 2.98
C THR A 190 -4.64 -2.58 2.47
N TRP A 191 -4.25 -3.71 3.07
CA TRP A 191 -4.92 -4.98 2.80
C TRP A 191 -6.41 -4.92 3.10
N HIS A 192 -6.83 -4.11 4.08
CA HIS A 192 -8.26 -3.97 4.38
C HIS A 192 -9.01 -3.17 3.31
N ASP A 193 -8.37 -2.20 2.64
CA ASP A 193 -8.97 -1.54 1.46
C ASP A 193 -9.19 -2.55 0.33
N LEU A 194 -8.24 -3.46 0.09
CA LEU A 194 -8.40 -4.56 -0.87
C LEU A 194 -9.58 -5.47 -0.49
N VAL A 195 -9.65 -5.89 0.77
CA VAL A 195 -10.73 -6.78 1.24
C VAL A 195 -12.08 -6.08 1.16
N LEU A 196 -12.18 -4.84 1.62
CA LEU A 196 -13.42 -4.05 1.53
C LEU A 196 -13.85 -3.81 0.08
N TYR A 197 -12.89 -3.60 -0.83
CA TYR A 197 -13.15 -3.51 -2.27
C TYR A 197 -13.74 -4.81 -2.82
N LEU A 198 -13.14 -5.97 -2.49
CA LEU A 198 -13.64 -7.28 -2.92
C LEU A 198 -15.03 -7.55 -2.34
N ILE A 199 -15.28 -7.22 -1.06
CA ILE A 199 -16.61 -7.34 -0.46
C ILE A 199 -17.61 -6.42 -1.18
N ALA A 200 -17.24 -5.15 -1.44
CA ALA A 200 -18.13 -4.23 -2.15
C ALA A 200 -18.46 -4.73 -3.57
N ARG A 201 -17.47 -5.28 -4.27
CA ARG A 201 -17.60 -5.79 -5.64
C ARG A 201 -18.51 -7.02 -5.73
N HIS A 202 -18.42 -7.93 -4.75
CA HIS A 202 -19.08 -9.25 -4.83
C HIS A 202 -20.28 -9.41 -3.90
N ALA A 203 -20.33 -8.67 -2.79
CA ALA A 203 -21.44 -8.72 -1.81
C ALA A 203 -22.17 -7.37 -1.67
N GLY A 204 -21.70 -6.32 -2.37
CA GLY A 204 -22.33 -5.00 -2.41
C GLY A 204 -21.77 -4.02 -1.38
N ALA A 205 -21.98 -2.72 -1.65
CA ALA A 205 -21.44 -1.62 -0.84
C ALA A 205 -21.95 -1.65 0.62
N THR A 206 -23.20 -2.02 0.84
CA THR A 206 -23.79 -2.13 2.19
C THR A 206 -23.07 -3.18 3.02
N ALA A 207 -22.74 -4.34 2.46
CA ALA A 207 -21.99 -5.39 3.15
C ALA A 207 -20.58 -4.90 3.52
N ALA A 208 -19.87 -4.23 2.60
CA ALA A 208 -18.56 -3.65 2.88
C ALA A 208 -18.61 -2.60 4.00
N GLN A 209 -19.64 -1.74 4.02
CA GLN A 209 -19.82 -0.75 5.09
C GLN A 209 -20.11 -1.40 6.44
N THR A 210 -20.92 -2.46 6.47
CA THR A 210 -21.25 -3.19 7.71
C THR A 210 -20.00 -3.87 8.29
N VAL A 211 -19.20 -4.54 7.45
CA VAL A 211 -17.92 -5.14 7.84
C VAL A 211 -16.94 -4.07 8.32
N ALA A 212 -16.81 -2.96 7.59
CA ALA A 212 -15.95 -1.86 7.98
C ALA A 212 -16.32 -1.27 9.35
N ARG A 213 -17.61 -1.11 9.65
CA ARG A 213 -18.07 -0.64 10.97
C ARG A 213 -17.78 -1.64 12.09
N TYR A 214 -18.02 -2.93 11.83
CA TYR A 214 -17.81 -3.99 12.84
C TYR A 214 -16.35 -4.07 13.29
N PHE A 215 -15.40 -4.01 12.33
CA PHE A 215 -13.97 -4.06 12.60
C PHE A 215 -13.33 -2.68 12.83
N ALA A 216 -14.10 -1.58 12.78
CA ALA A 216 -13.60 -0.20 12.83
C ALA A 216 -12.55 0.11 11.75
N LEU A 217 -12.70 -0.49 10.56
CA LEU A 217 -11.81 -0.25 9.42
C LEU A 217 -12.17 1.07 8.74
N GLN A 218 -11.16 1.81 8.30
CA GLN A 218 -11.33 3.08 7.59
C GLN A 218 -10.70 2.98 6.20
N TRP A 219 -11.42 3.44 5.17
CA TRP A 219 -10.86 3.59 3.84
C TRP A 219 -9.77 4.67 3.82
N HIS A 220 -8.66 4.39 3.15
CA HIS A 220 -7.59 5.38 2.94
C HIS A 220 -7.95 6.33 1.79
N GLN A 221 -8.97 7.17 1.96
CA GLN A 221 -9.48 8.05 0.89
C GLN A 221 -8.49 9.11 0.40
N ASP A 222 -7.49 9.46 1.22
CA ASP A 222 -6.50 10.50 0.89
C ASP A 222 -5.25 9.95 0.18
N GLY A 223 -5.27 8.68 -0.22
CA GLY A 223 -4.11 8.01 -0.80
C GLY A 223 -2.99 7.73 0.22
N LEU A 224 -1.82 7.34 -0.29
CA LEU A 224 -0.64 7.02 0.53
C LEU A 224 0.40 8.13 0.59
N ALA A 225 0.25 9.18 -0.22
CA ALA A 225 1.19 10.31 -0.21
C ALA A 225 1.45 10.92 1.18
N PRO A 226 0.47 11.01 2.11
CA PRO A 226 0.73 11.50 3.46
C PRO A 226 1.74 10.66 4.26
N TYR A 227 1.79 9.34 4.01
CA TYR A 227 2.65 8.38 4.71
C TYR A 227 4.06 8.28 4.11
N MET A 228 4.23 8.73 2.85
CA MET A 228 5.52 8.66 2.17
C MET A 228 6.50 9.65 2.78
N VAL A 229 7.74 9.21 2.98
CA VAL A 229 8.84 10.04 3.45
C VAL A 229 9.72 10.39 2.25
N PHE A 230 10.06 11.67 2.10
CA PHE A 230 10.98 12.11 1.08
C PHE A 230 12.41 12.14 1.62
N GLU A 231 13.22 11.19 1.21
CA GLU A 231 14.64 11.13 1.60
C GLU A 231 15.57 11.71 0.53
N GLY A 232 15.07 11.88 -0.68
CA GLY A 232 15.87 12.30 -1.84
C GLY A 232 16.84 11.20 -2.30
N ARG A 233 17.06 11.09 -3.60
CA ARG A 233 17.98 10.10 -4.15
C ARG A 233 19.44 10.51 -3.88
N ARG A 234 20.25 9.64 -3.27
CA ARG A 234 21.67 9.88 -2.93
C ARG A 234 22.63 8.83 -3.49
N ASP A 235 22.11 7.76 -4.10
CA ASP A 235 22.89 6.64 -4.67
C ASP A 235 23.58 6.95 -6.01
N HIS A 236 23.55 8.21 -6.44
CA HIS A 236 24.25 8.66 -7.65
C HIS A 236 25.73 9.01 -7.38
N ARG A 237 26.57 8.92 -8.42
CA ARG A 237 28.02 9.16 -8.32
C ARG A 237 28.43 10.61 -8.63
N ASP A 238 27.50 11.55 -8.71
CA ASP A 238 27.77 12.95 -9.03
C ASP A 238 28.15 13.74 -7.78
N GLN A 239 29.45 13.89 -7.51
CA GLN A 239 29.98 14.53 -6.33
C GLN A 239 29.52 16.00 -6.18
N ALA A 240 29.47 16.76 -7.29
CA ALA A 240 29.04 18.16 -7.23
C ALA A 240 27.57 18.28 -6.79
N ILE A 241 26.74 17.34 -7.24
CA ILE A 241 25.32 17.29 -6.83
C ILE A 241 25.19 16.81 -5.39
N GLN A 242 25.99 15.83 -4.95
CA GLN A 242 26.02 15.41 -3.53
C GLN A 242 26.37 16.57 -2.60
N THR A 243 27.41 17.36 -2.93
CA THR A 243 27.80 18.55 -2.18
C THR A 243 26.65 19.56 -2.05
N ALA A 244 25.93 19.82 -3.16
CA ALA A 244 24.77 20.71 -3.13
C ALA A 244 23.61 20.16 -2.30
N GLN A 245 23.38 18.84 -2.34
CA GLN A 245 22.36 18.18 -1.50
C GLN A 245 22.70 18.23 -0.01
N ASP A 246 23.97 18.04 0.36
CA ASP A 246 24.45 18.11 1.75
C ASP A 246 24.29 19.52 2.30
N TRP A 247 24.68 20.53 1.51
CA TRP A 247 24.46 21.90 1.88
C TRP A 247 22.97 22.21 2.07
N LEU A 248 22.12 21.80 1.13
CA LEU A 248 20.68 22.03 1.18
C LEU A 248 20.03 21.38 2.40
N ALA A 249 20.48 20.18 2.80
CA ALA A 249 19.94 19.48 3.97
C ALA A 249 20.08 20.30 5.27
N ALA A 250 21.15 21.10 5.38
CA ALA A 250 21.38 22.01 6.50
C ALA A 250 20.74 23.39 6.32
N HIS A 251 20.44 23.80 5.06
CA HIS A 251 20.04 25.18 4.74
C HIS A 251 18.73 25.25 3.93
N TYR A 252 17.84 24.28 4.06
CA TYR A 252 16.60 24.17 3.27
C TYR A 252 15.68 25.40 3.38
N SER A 253 15.73 26.15 4.49
CA SER A 253 14.85 27.31 4.77
C SER A 253 15.32 28.64 4.17
N VAL A 254 16.54 28.71 3.61
CA VAL A 254 17.06 29.99 3.02
C VAL A 254 16.20 30.45 1.83
N ALA A 255 16.11 31.76 1.61
CA ALA A 255 15.21 32.35 0.62
C ALA A 255 15.48 31.87 -0.83
N ASN A 256 16.74 31.88 -1.26
CA ASN A 256 17.16 31.52 -2.62
C ASN A 256 18.08 30.27 -2.63
N PRO A 257 17.58 29.09 -2.26
CA PRO A 257 18.44 27.91 -2.12
C PRO A 257 19.06 27.44 -3.44
N LEU A 258 18.41 27.72 -4.58
CA LEU A 258 18.93 27.31 -5.89
C LEU A 258 20.26 28.00 -6.23
N GLU A 259 20.36 29.30 -6.01
CA GLU A 259 21.58 30.06 -6.28
C GLU A 259 22.76 29.54 -5.45
N GLU A 260 22.54 29.32 -4.16
CA GLU A 260 23.56 28.76 -3.27
C GLU A 260 23.93 27.32 -3.63
N MET A 261 22.98 26.50 -4.01
CA MET A 261 23.26 25.12 -4.48
C MET A 261 24.14 25.13 -5.73
N VAL A 262 23.89 26.04 -6.68
CA VAL A 262 24.71 26.23 -7.90
C VAL A 262 26.13 26.61 -7.54
N LYS A 263 26.29 27.53 -6.60
CA LYS A 263 27.57 27.98 -6.08
C LYS A 263 28.33 26.88 -5.37
N GLN A 264 27.68 26.13 -4.48
CA GLN A 264 28.26 24.97 -3.79
C GLN A 264 28.73 23.87 -4.76
N ALA A 265 27.99 23.65 -5.84
CA ALA A 265 28.33 22.67 -6.86
C ALA A 265 29.49 23.14 -7.76
N GLY A 266 29.86 24.42 -7.76
CA GLY A 266 30.89 24.99 -8.65
C GLY A 266 30.53 24.89 -10.13
N LEU A 267 29.26 24.96 -10.48
CA LEU A 267 28.75 24.77 -11.83
C LEU A 267 28.03 26.03 -12.34
N THR A 268 27.82 26.11 -13.64
CA THR A 268 26.86 27.09 -14.20
C THR A 268 25.43 26.59 -13.91
N GLU A 269 24.48 27.51 -13.75
CA GLU A 269 23.07 27.18 -13.42
C GLU A 269 22.47 26.17 -14.41
N ARG A 270 22.72 26.34 -15.72
CA ARG A 270 22.23 25.41 -16.77
C ARG A 270 22.80 24.00 -16.58
N THR A 271 24.10 23.89 -16.33
CA THR A 271 24.77 22.61 -16.11
C THR A 271 24.31 21.96 -14.84
N PHE A 272 24.17 22.74 -13.76
CA PHE A 272 23.65 22.27 -12.48
C PHE A 272 22.24 21.69 -12.61
N LYS A 273 21.27 22.44 -13.17
CA LYS A 273 19.89 21.97 -13.34
C LYS A 273 19.82 20.65 -14.12
N ARG A 274 20.57 20.52 -15.20
CA ARG A 274 20.63 19.28 -16.00
C ARG A 274 21.19 18.11 -15.19
N ARG A 275 22.37 18.30 -14.58
CA ARG A 275 23.04 17.24 -13.78
C ARG A 275 22.22 16.88 -12.55
N PHE A 276 21.62 17.86 -11.87
CA PHE A 276 20.78 17.63 -10.71
C PHE A 276 19.56 16.78 -11.06
N THR A 277 18.86 17.09 -12.17
CA THR A 277 17.73 16.31 -12.64
C THR A 277 18.15 14.90 -13.05
N GLN A 278 19.28 14.76 -13.71
CA GLN A 278 19.82 13.45 -14.09
C GLN A 278 20.18 12.59 -12.85
N ALA A 279 20.79 13.19 -11.84
CA ALA A 279 21.22 12.49 -10.63
C ALA A 279 20.05 12.12 -9.70
N THR A 280 19.12 13.08 -9.51
CA THR A 280 18.06 12.94 -8.48
C THR A 280 16.70 12.53 -9.06
N GLY A 281 16.50 12.59 -10.37
CA GLY A 281 15.23 12.41 -11.04
C GLY A 281 14.27 13.60 -10.89
N MET A 282 14.69 14.72 -10.28
CA MET A 282 13.85 15.88 -9.96
C MET A 282 14.53 17.20 -10.31
N SER A 283 13.75 18.23 -10.65
CA SER A 283 14.29 19.56 -10.73
C SER A 283 14.75 20.07 -9.36
N PRO A 284 15.79 20.92 -9.26
CA PRO A 284 16.26 21.46 -7.99
C PRO A 284 15.15 22.10 -7.14
N ILE A 285 14.27 22.90 -7.78
CA ILE A 285 13.15 23.55 -7.08
C ILE A 285 12.16 22.53 -6.52
N ALA A 286 11.80 21.51 -7.30
CA ALA A 286 10.91 20.44 -6.82
C ALA A 286 11.52 19.67 -5.64
N TYR A 287 12.83 19.43 -5.69
CA TYR A 287 13.57 18.79 -4.60
C TYR A 287 13.54 19.63 -3.31
N VAL A 288 13.85 20.94 -3.41
CA VAL A 288 13.75 21.88 -2.27
C VAL A 288 12.34 21.90 -1.69
N GLN A 289 11.31 21.98 -2.55
CA GLN A 289 9.92 21.96 -2.10
C GLN A 289 9.59 20.70 -1.32
N ARG A 290 9.99 19.53 -1.82
CA ARG A 290 9.74 18.26 -1.11
C ARG A 290 10.47 18.19 0.23
N LEU A 291 11.73 18.64 0.28
CA LEU A 291 12.51 18.67 1.52
C LEU A 291 11.87 19.57 2.58
N ARG A 292 11.43 20.77 2.18
CA ARG A 292 10.71 21.71 3.06
C ARG A 292 9.39 21.15 3.58
N ILE A 293 8.64 20.48 2.69
CA ILE A 293 7.37 19.83 3.11
C ILE A 293 7.65 18.66 4.06
N GLU A 294 8.71 17.90 3.84
CA GLU A 294 9.08 16.82 4.76
C GLU A 294 9.45 17.35 6.15
N GLU A 295 10.19 18.45 6.22
CA GLU A 295 10.46 19.11 7.51
C GLU A 295 9.19 19.70 8.13
N ALA A 296 8.28 20.25 7.33
CA ALA A 296 6.99 20.73 7.81
C ALA A 296 6.14 19.58 8.41
N LYS A 297 6.16 18.41 7.80
CA LYS A 297 5.51 17.21 8.34
C LYS A 297 6.06 16.88 9.74
N ARG A 298 7.39 16.80 9.90
CA ARG A 298 8.03 16.53 11.19
C ARG A 298 7.63 17.56 12.26
N ARG A 299 7.56 18.85 11.90
CA ARG A 299 7.15 19.91 12.83
C ARG A 299 5.69 19.81 13.21
N LEU A 300 4.80 19.53 12.24
CA LEU A 300 3.38 19.29 12.49
C LEU A 300 3.13 18.11 13.44
N GLU A 301 3.95 17.06 13.34
CA GLU A 301 3.86 15.86 14.18
C GLU A 301 4.37 16.09 15.62
N ARG A 302 5.41 16.92 15.76
CA ARG A 302 6.19 17.00 17.01
C ARG A 302 5.95 18.27 17.83
N THR A 303 5.36 19.32 17.25
CA THR A 303 5.20 20.61 17.89
C THR A 303 3.75 21.09 17.86
N GLU A 304 3.45 22.06 18.74
CA GLU A 304 2.17 22.78 18.76
C GLU A 304 2.24 24.11 17.99
N ALA A 305 3.37 24.42 17.32
CA ALA A 305 3.53 25.63 16.53
C ALA A 305 2.40 25.78 15.51
N SER A 306 1.93 26.99 15.27
CA SER A 306 0.89 27.25 14.29
C SER A 306 1.34 26.87 12.88
N VAL A 307 0.39 26.61 11.98
CA VAL A 307 0.70 26.30 10.58
C VAL A 307 1.46 27.45 9.90
N ASP A 308 1.17 28.68 10.30
CA ASP A 308 1.83 29.87 9.74
C ASP A 308 3.27 30.00 10.25
N GLU A 309 3.51 29.74 11.53
CA GLU A 309 4.87 29.65 12.09
C GLU A 309 5.69 28.56 11.40
N ILE A 310 5.12 27.38 11.21
CA ILE A 310 5.81 26.27 10.51
C ILE A 310 6.11 26.66 9.07
N SER A 311 5.16 27.30 8.37
CA SER A 311 5.37 27.81 7.00
C SER A 311 6.61 28.69 6.93
N TRP A 312 6.70 29.64 7.82
CA TRP A 312 7.82 30.57 7.90
C TRP A 312 9.14 29.86 8.25
N GLN A 313 9.12 29.00 9.26
CA GLN A 313 10.31 28.23 9.69
C GLN A 313 10.89 27.32 8.60
N VAL A 314 10.06 26.83 7.68
CA VAL A 314 10.53 26.00 6.55
C VAL A 314 10.82 26.82 5.28
N GLY A 315 10.83 28.17 5.39
CA GLY A 315 11.28 29.06 4.33
C GLY A 315 10.19 29.52 3.35
N TYR A 316 8.93 29.60 3.78
CA TYR A 316 7.84 30.18 3.01
C TYR A 316 7.28 31.41 3.70
N GLU A 317 7.41 32.58 3.07
CA GLU A 317 6.85 33.83 3.56
C GLU A 317 5.32 33.87 3.42
N GLU A 318 4.80 33.31 2.31
CA GLU A 318 3.36 33.23 2.04
C GLU A 318 2.76 31.91 2.54
N SER A 319 2.08 31.93 3.67
CA SER A 319 1.40 30.77 4.25
C SER A 319 0.32 30.17 3.31
N ALA A 320 -0.33 30.99 2.49
CA ALA A 320 -1.31 30.52 1.52
C ALA A 320 -0.67 29.65 0.42
N PHE A 321 0.51 30.04 -0.08
CA PHE A 321 1.28 29.24 -1.04
C PHE A 321 1.73 27.93 -0.39
N PHE A 322 2.29 27.98 0.82
CA PHE A 322 2.69 26.80 1.59
C PHE A 322 1.53 25.79 1.74
N ARG A 323 0.34 26.25 2.17
CA ARG A 323 -0.84 25.39 2.36
C ARG A 323 -1.25 24.67 1.07
N ARG A 324 -1.24 25.37 -0.07
CA ARG A 324 -1.53 24.77 -1.39
C ARG A 324 -0.48 23.75 -1.78
N LEU A 325 0.80 24.09 -1.60
CA LEU A 325 1.92 23.21 -1.92
C LEU A 325 1.92 21.95 -1.05
N PHE A 326 1.72 22.11 0.26
CA PHE A 326 1.64 21.01 1.22
C PHE A 326 0.53 20.05 0.83
N ARG A 327 -0.69 20.57 0.54
CA ARG A 327 -1.81 19.73 0.09
C ARG A 327 -1.52 19.04 -1.25
N ARG A 328 -0.90 19.71 -2.19
CA ARG A 328 -0.52 19.11 -3.48
C ARG A 328 0.45 17.95 -3.33
N ILE A 329 1.40 18.04 -2.40
CA ILE A 329 2.45 17.02 -2.21
C ILE A 329 1.95 15.88 -1.32
N THR A 330 1.17 16.17 -0.28
CA THR A 330 0.76 15.20 0.73
C THR A 330 -0.68 14.69 0.57
N GLY A 331 -1.50 15.33 -0.27
CA GLY A 331 -2.94 15.06 -0.34
C GLY A 331 -3.76 15.72 0.76
N LEU A 332 -3.15 16.18 1.86
CA LEU A 332 -3.82 16.71 3.04
C LEU A 332 -3.50 18.20 3.28
N ALA A 333 -4.48 18.96 3.81
CA ALA A 333 -4.18 20.25 4.38
C ALA A 333 -3.32 20.08 5.65
N PRO A 334 -2.38 21.03 5.98
CA PRO A 334 -1.49 20.90 7.13
C PRO A 334 -2.19 20.60 8.46
N GLY A 335 -3.31 21.24 8.73
CA GLY A 335 -4.09 20.99 9.95
C GLY A 335 -4.70 19.58 10.01
N ASN A 336 -5.13 19.03 8.84
CA ASN A 336 -5.64 17.64 8.75
C ASN A 336 -4.49 16.65 8.93
N TYR A 337 -3.33 16.96 8.34
CA TYR A 337 -2.12 16.17 8.50
C TYR A 337 -1.74 16.08 10.00
N ARG A 338 -1.68 17.21 10.70
CA ARG A 338 -1.42 17.24 12.15
C ARG A 338 -2.38 16.34 12.92
N ARG A 339 -3.69 16.50 12.71
CA ARG A 339 -4.69 15.68 13.40
C ARG A 339 -4.52 14.17 13.18
N ARG A 340 -4.02 13.77 12.04
CA ARG A 340 -3.82 12.35 11.69
C ARG A 340 -2.53 11.77 12.27
N PHE A 341 -1.43 12.54 12.23
CA PHE A 341 -0.10 12.01 12.50
C PHE A 341 0.52 12.46 13.84
N GLN A 342 -0.01 13.49 14.46
CA GLN A 342 0.43 13.89 15.79
C GLN A 342 -0.02 12.84 16.81
N VAL A 343 0.89 12.46 17.72
CA VAL A 343 0.56 11.51 18.80
C VAL A 343 -0.60 12.07 19.63
N PRO A 344 -1.71 11.31 19.79
CA PRO A 344 -2.87 11.77 20.55
C PRO A 344 -2.51 12.15 22.00
N ALA A 345 -3.24 13.09 22.59
CA ALA A 345 -2.96 13.60 23.93
C ALA A 345 -2.94 12.49 24.99
N TYR A 346 -3.81 11.50 24.89
CA TYR A 346 -3.86 10.34 25.81
C TYR A 346 -2.61 9.45 25.74
N ALA A 347 -1.87 9.47 24.64
CA ALA A 347 -0.66 8.67 24.44
C ALA A 347 0.64 9.47 24.68
N ARG A 348 0.53 10.79 24.92
CA ARG A 348 1.68 11.61 25.29
C ARG A 348 1.98 11.37 26.77
N ARG A 349 3.21 10.94 27.10
CA ARG A 349 3.65 10.91 28.50
C ARG A 349 3.55 12.33 29.08
N PRO A 350 2.99 12.53 30.29
CA PRO A 350 3.13 13.79 30.98
C PRO A 350 4.64 14.11 31.07
N ALA A 351 5.04 15.32 30.67
CA ALA A 351 6.39 15.77 30.92
C ALA A 351 6.67 15.56 32.44
N ASN A 352 7.65 14.72 32.77
CA ASN A 352 8.02 14.48 34.16
C ASN A 352 8.16 15.85 34.85
N SER A 353 7.23 16.18 35.72
CA SER A 353 7.44 17.21 36.75
C SER A 353 8.56 16.69 37.66
N LYS A 354 9.79 17.12 37.34
CA LYS A 354 10.89 17.06 38.30
C LYS A 354 10.73 18.19 39.32
#